data_68c79642fbc5d2024e1588ad4fa1b3e5
#
_entry.id   68c79642fbc5d2024e1588ad4fa1b3e5
#
_cell.length_a   1.000
_cell.length_b   1.000
_cell.length_c   1.000
_cell.angle_alpha   90.00
_cell.angle_beta   90.00
_cell.angle_gamma   90.00
#
_symmetry.space_group_name_H-M   'P 1'
#
loop_
_entity.id
_entity.type
_entity.pdbx_description
1 polymer ?
#
loop_
_entity_poly.entity_id
_entity_poly.type
_entity_poly.pdbx_seq_one_letter_code
_entity_poly.pdbx_strand_id
1 'polypeptide(L)'
;KNKIPVLLEKPISDNINSAKKIISSANKNKTPLLIGYHRRHNSIVSKVKDLIDKGKLGKIVSANVLCWLYKHKEYYNEKWRVSKGGGPLGINLVHDIDMICYLLGSIKYVQAFTTNKTRNFKVEDTATISLVFNSGALCTLNLSDTIVAPWSYELTAGENPAYPITNQSAYMIGGT
;
A
#
# COMPACT_ATOMS: atom_id res chain seq x y z
N LYS A 1 -7.69 -28.51 -6.77
CA LYS A 1 -8.05 -29.74 -7.49
C LYS A 1 -7.62 -29.65 -8.95
N ASN A 2 -7.90 -28.57 -9.65
CA ASN A 2 -7.60 -28.42 -11.09
C ASN A 2 -6.21 -27.80 -11.36
N LYS A 3 -5.45 -27.43 -10.35
CA LYS A 3 -4.09 -26.84 -10.44
C LYS A 3 -3.99 -25.61 -11.39
N ILE A 4 -5.08 -24.87 -11.53
CA ILE A 4 -5.11 -23.67 -12.36
C ILE A 4 -4.43 -22.53 -11.61
N PRO A 5 -3.40 -21.88 -12.19
CA PRO A 5 -2.81 -20.68 -11.61
C PRO A 5 -3.87 -19.60 -11.39
N VAL A 6 -3.77 -18.87 -10.29
CA VAL A 6 -4.76 -17.86 -9.89
C VAL A 6 -4.05 -16.50 -9.72
N LEU A 7 -4.56 -15.48 -10.40
CA LEU A 7 -4.30 -14.09 -10.08
C LEU A 7 -5.51 -13.55 -9.31
N LEU A 8 -5.29 -13.18 -8.06
CA LEU A 8 -6.33 -12.69 -7.17
C LEU A 8 -6.15 -11.19 -6.93
N GLU A 9 -7.24 -10.42 -7.05
CA GLU A 9 -7.22 -9.01 -6.69
C GLU A 9 -6.92 -8.78 -5.21
N LYS A 10 -6.30 -7.65 -4.94
CA LYS A 10 -6.01 -7.20 -3.57
C LYS A 10 -7.26 -6.59 -2.89
N PRO A 11 -7.35 -6.68 -1.58
CA PRO A 11 -6.51 -7.51 -0.69
C PRO A 11 -6.83 -9.00 -0.86
N ILE A 12 -5.91 -9.88 -0.49
CA ILE A 12 -6.08 -11.34 -0.59
C ILE A 12 -7.36 -11.83 0.11
N SER A 13 -7.79 -11.14 1.16
CA SER A 13 -9.02 -11.38 1.91
C SER A 13 -9.31 -10.20 2.83
N ASP A 14 -10.52 -10.15 3.36
CA ASP A 14 -11.00 -9.19 4.36
C ASP A 14 -10.47 -9.45 5.78
N ASN A 15 -9.88 -10.63 6.01
CA ASN A 15 -9.33 -11.00 7.32
C ASN A 15 -8.17 -12.00 7.21
N ILE A 16 -7.33 -12.00 8.25
CA ILE A 16 -6.11 -12.82 8.32
C ILE A 16 -6.41 -14.33 8.25
N ASN A 17 -7.49 -14.79 8.89
CA ASN A 17 -7.80 -16.23 8.92
C ASN A 17 -8.18 -16.75 7.53
N SER A 18 -8.99 -16.00 6.79
CA SER A 18 -9.34 -16.32 5.41
C SER A 18 -8.11 -16.24 4.50
N ALA A 19 -7.26 -15.23 4.65
CA ALA A 19 -6.00 -15.11 3.91
C ALA A 19 -5.10 -16.34 4.13
N LYS A 20 -4.91 -16.77 5.38
CA LYS A 20 -4.14 -17.98 5.72
C LYS A 20 -4.72 -19.24 5.10
N LYS A 21 -6.06 -19.40 5.06
CA LYS A 21 -6.72 -20.54 4.41
C LYS A 21 -6.46 -20.56 2.90
N ILE A 22 -6.54 -19.41 2.22
CA ILE A 22 -6.25 -19.29 0.79
C ILE A 22 -4.81 -19.69 0.50
N ILE A 23 -3.84 -19.14 1.23
CA ILE A 23 -2.41 -19.46 1.08
C ILE A 23 -2.15 -20.95 1.35
N SER A 24 -2.69 -21.47 2.45
CA SER A 24 -2.54 -22.91 2.80
C SER A 24 -3.11 -23.81 1.71
N SER A 25 -4.28 -23.47 1.17
CA SER A 25 -4.89 -24.23 0.07
C SER A 25 -4.04 -24.20 -1.20
N ALA A 26 -3.52 -23.04 -1.58
CA ALA A 26 -2.64 -22.88 -2.74
C ALA A 26 -1.38 -23.74 -2.57
N ASN A 27 -0.71 -23.64 -1.41
CA ASN A 27 0.50 -24.41 -1.10
C ASN A 27 0.25 -25.93 -1.09
N LYS A 28 -0.81 -26.37 -0.41
CA LYS A 28 -1.20 -27.81 -0.35
C LYS A 28 -1.42 -28.39 -1.74
N ASN A 29 -2.00 -27.62 -2.64
CA ASN A 29 -2.29 -28.08 -4.00
C ASN A 29 -1.17 -27.77 -5.00
N LYS A 30 -0.06 -27.16 -4.55
CA LYS A 30 1.05 -26.71 -5.41
C LYS A 30 0.53 -25.87 -6.59
N THR A 31 -0.39 -24.95 -6.30
CA THR A 31 -1.02 -24.08 -7.30
C THR A 31 -0.46 -22.68 -7.16
N PRO A 32 0.10 -22.08 -8.24
CA PRO A 32 0.56 -20.71 -8.22
C PRO A 32 -0.57 -19.76 -7.84
N LEU A 33 -0.32 -18.91 -6.85
CA LEU A 33 -1.22 -17.85 -6.40
C LEU A 33 -0.47 -16.53 -6.43
N LEU A 34 -0.91 -15.61 -7.27
CA LEU A 34 -0.41 -14.25 -7.39
C LEU A 34 -1.47 -13.29 -6.85
N ILE A 35 -1.02 -12.24 -6.17
CA ILE A 35 -1.90 -11.17 -5.69
C ILE A 35 -1.66 -9.91 -6.51
N GLY A 36 -2.73 -9.20 -6.87
CA GLY A 36 -2.73 -8.06 -7.78
C GLY A 36 -2.08 -6.78 -7.23
N TYR A 37 -0.90 -6.88 -6.64
CA TYR A 37 -0.09 -5.73 -6.23
C TYR A 37 0.73 -5.22 -7.41
N HIS A 38 0.07 -4.54 -8.34
CA HIS A 38 0.61 -4.12 -9.63
C HIS A 38 1.81 -3.16 -9.52
N ARG A 39 1.89 -2.32 -8.47
CA ARG A 39 2.97 -1.32 -8.31
C ARG A 39 4.38 -1.93 -8.29
N ARG A 40 4.53 -3.18 -7.86
CA ARG A 40 5.83 -3.90 -7.91
C ARG A 40 6.36 -4.06 -9.34
N HIS A 41 5.49 -4.00 -10.34
CA HIS A 41 5.81 -4.19 -11.75
C HIS A 41 6.06 -2.86 -12.49
N ASN A 42 5.92 -1.73 -11.81
CA ASN A 42 6.31 -0.43 -12.33
C ASN A 42 7.84 -0.38 -12.54
N SER A 43 8.27 0.13 -13.69
CA SER A 43 9.70 0.17 -14.06
C SER A 43 10.55 1.00 -13.10
N ILE A 44 10.00 2.10 -12.58
CA ILE A 44 10.68 2.96 -11.59
C ILE A 44 10.84 2.21 -10.27
N VAL A 45 9.78 1.55 -9.79
CA VAL A 45 9.83 0.75 -8.55
C VAL A 45 10.83 -0.39 -8.68
N SER A 46 10.84 -1.09 -9.82
CA SER A 46 11.82 -2.13 -10.11
C SER A 46 13.25 -1.59 -10.11
N LYS A 47 13.47 -0.38 -10.65
CA LYS A 47 14.77 0.28 -10.65
C LYS A 47 15.21 0.67 -9.24
N VAL A 48 14.31 1.21 -8.41
CA VAL A 48 14.60 1.52 -7.00
C VAL A 48 14.98 0.25 -6.23
N LYS A 49 14.24 -0.86 -6.45
CA LYS A 49 14.56 -2.15 -5.83
C LYS A 49 15.97 -2.63 -6.22
N ASP A 50 16.32 -2.57 -7.50
CA ASP A 50 17.65 -2.93 -8.00
C ASP A 50 18.77 -2.09 -7.35
N LEU A 51 18.56 -0.78 -7.20
CA LEU A 51 19.50 0.11 -6.52
C LEU A 51 19.70 -0.24 -5.05
N ILE A 52 18.61 -0.57 -4.34
CA ILE A 52 18.65 -1.00 -2.94
C ILE A 52 19.39 -2.34 -2.83
N ASP A 53 19.03 -3.33 -3.65
CA ASP A 53 19.62 -4.68 -3.60
C ASP A 53 21.12 -4.68 -3.95
N LYS A 54 21.55 -3.76 -4.82
CA LYS A 54 22.97 -3.54 -5.15
C LYS A 54 23.71 -2.68 -4.13
N GLY A 55 23.07 -2.29 -3.04
CA GLY A 55 23.69 -1.47 -1.99
C GLY A 55 24.04 -0.04 -2.42
N LYS A 56 23.46 0.48 -3.52
CA LYS A 56 23.75 1.83 -4.02
C LYS A 56 23.28 2.95 -3.10
N LEU A 57 22.36 2.64 -2.19
CA LEU A 57 21.89 3.55 -1.15
C LEU A 57 22.53 3.26 0.23
N GLY A 58 23.52 2.37 0.28
CA GLY A 58 24.07 1.91 1.55
C GLY A 58 23.03 1.17 2.38
N LYS A 59 23.13 1.27 3.71
CA LYS A 59 22.11 0.73 4.62
C LYS A 59 20.90 1.66 4.64
N ILE A 60 19.71 1.17 4.34
CA ILE A 60 18.49 1.97 4.48
C ILE A 60 18.25 2.31 5.94
N VAL A 61 18.08 3.59 6.23
CA VAL A 61 17.91 4.13 7.58
C VAL A 61 16.45 4.52 7.82
N SER A 62 15.87 5.27 6.87
CA SER A 62 14.52 5.78 7.06
C SER A 62 13.78 5.92 5.74
N ALA A 63 12.44 5.88 5.82
CA ALA A 63 11.56 6.19 4.71
C ALA A 63 10.35 7.00 5.17
N ASN A 64 9.79 7.79 4.25
CA ASN A 64 8.52 8.49 4.44
C ASN A 64 7.63 8.29 3.22
N VAL A 65 6.34 8.03 3.46
CA VAL A 65 5.34 7.80 2.43
C VAL A 65 4.13 8.70 2.66
N LEU A 66 3.73 9.41 1.62
CA LEU A 66 2.51 10.21 1.60
C LEU A 66 1.50 9.58 0.64
N CYS A 67 0.29 9.34 1.14
CA CYS A 67 -0.84 8.85 0.38
C CYS A 67 -2.02 9.80 0.61
N TRP A 68 -1.90 11.05 0.15
CA TRP A 68 -2.94 12.05 0.21
C TRP A 68 -3.66 12.10 -1.13
N LEU A 69 -4.77 11.38 -1.20
CA LEU A 69 -5.52 11.17 -2.44
C LEU A 69 -6.98 11.54 -2.24
N TYR A 70 -7.28 12.82 -2.44
CA TYR A 70 -8.63 13.34 -2.31
C TYR A 70 -9.65 12.52 -3.11
N LYS A 71 -10.75 12.18 -2.48
CA LYS A 71 -11.91 11.53 -3.11
C LYS A 71 -13.09 12.47 -3.12
N HIS A 72 -13.67 12.67 -4.31
CA HIS A 72 -14.89 13.43 -4.51
C HIS A 72 -16.09 12.78 -3.81
N LYS A 73 -17.13 13.56 -3.53
CA LYS A 73 -18.32 13.10 -2.81
C LYS A 73 -18.98 11.89 -3.49
N GLU A 74 -19.03 11.91 -4.79
CA GLU A 74 -19.65 10.86 -5.64
C GLU A 74 -18.96 9.50 -5.50
N TYR A 75 -17.67 9.47 -5.15
CA TYR A 75 -16.93 8.25 -4.87
C TYR A 75 -17.59 7.40 -3.77
N TYR A 76 -18.26 8.04 -2.83
CA TYR A 76 -18.90 7.41 -1.67
C TYR A 76 -20.35 7.03 -1.90
N ASN A 77 -20.89 7.18 -3.11
CA ASN A 77 -22.21 6.68 -3.48
C ASN A 77 -22.27 5.14 -3.38
N GLU A 78 -21.14 4.47 -3.53
CA GLU A 78 -20.96 3.04 -3.30
C GLU A 78 -20.94 2.73 -1.80
N LYS A 79 -22.01 2.18 -1.25
CA LYS A 79 -22.20 1.96 0.20
C LYS A 79 -21.10 1.18 0.89
N TRP A 80 -20.46 0.24 0.19
CA TRP A 80 -19.38 -0.55 0.77
C TRP A 80 -18.15 0.30 1.13
N ARG A 81 -17.90 1.41 0.41
CA ARG A 81 -16.75 2.30 0.63
C ARG A 81 -16.84 3.08 1.95
N VAL A 82 -18.03 3.22 2.52
CA VAL A 82 -18.27 3.88 3.80
C VAL A 82 -18.56 2.89 4.94
N SER A 83 -18.42 1.60 4.65
CA SER A 83 -18.65 0.50 5.57
C SER A 83 -17.35 -0.17 5.97
N LYS A 84 -17.37 -0.98 7.03
CA LYS A 84 -16.20 -1.71 7.54
C LYS A 84 -15.43 -2.41 6.41
N GLY A 85 -14.14 -2.13 6.29
CA GLY A 85 -13.25 -2.64 5.24
C GLY A 85 -13.19 -1.78 3.97
N GLY A 86 -14.01 -0.73 3.89
CA GLY A 86 -14.07 0.18 2.73
C GLY A 86 -13.29 1.49 2.89
N GLY A 87 -12.59 1.70 3.99
CA GLY A 87 -11.79 2.90 4.23
C GLY A 87 -10.51 2.96 3.38
N PRO A 88 -9.86 4.12 3.30
CA PRO A 88 -8.67 4.31 2.49
C PRO A 88 -7.46 3.46 2.92
N LEU A 89 -7.41 2.95 4.14
CA LEU A 89 -6.40 1.95 4.56
C LEU A 89 -6.49 0.68 3.70
N GLY A 90 -7.68 0.08 3.60
CA GLY A 90 -7.90 -1.16 2.86
C GLY A 90 -7.93 -0.97 1.34
N ILE A 91 -8.40 0.19 0.87
CA ILE A 91 -8.56 0.45 -0.57
C ILE A 91 -7.26 0.96 -1.20
N ASN A 92 -6.61 1.94 -0.58
CA ASN A 92 -5.47 2.66 -1.12
C ASN A 92 -4.14 2.25 -0.46
N LEU A 93 -4.00 2.43 0.86
CA LEU A 93 -2.72 2.29 1.55
C LEU A 93 -2.18 0.85 1.54
N VAL A 94 -3.02 -0.14 1.34
CA VAL A 94 -2.59 -1.53 1.17
C VAL A 94 -1.56 -1.70 0.04
N HIS A 95 -1.64 -0.88 -1.00
CA HIS A 95 -0.65 -0.86 -2.07
C HIS A 95 0.68 -0.23 -1.64
N ASP A 96 0.60 0.84 -0.83
CA ASP A 96 1.80 1.53 -0.32
C ASP A 96 2.54 0.65 0.70
N ILE A 97 1.78 -0.03 1.58
CA ILE A 97 2.33 -1.01 2.53
C ILE A 97 3.02 -2.15 1.78
N ASP A 98 2.37 -2.71 0.77
CA ASP A 98 2.96 -3.77 -0.05
C ASP A 98 4.25 -3.32 -0.72
N MET A 99 4.25 -2.14 -1.31
CA MET A 99 5.42 -1.60 -2.01
C MET A 99 6.57 -1.32 -1.04
N ILE A 100 6.32 -0.74 0.14
CA ILE A 100 7.38 -0.47 1.11
C ILE A 100 7.93 -1.78 1.70
N CYS A 101 7.09 -2.81 1.89
CA CYS A 101 7.56 -4.14 2.26
C CYS A 101 8.41 -4.78 1.16
N TYR A 102 8.05 -4.60 -0.10
CA TYR A 102 8.82 -5.09 -1.23
C TYR A 102 10.20 -4.43 -1.30
N LEU A 103 10.28 -3.14 -1.03
CA LEU A 103 11.52 -2.37 -1.10
C LEU A 103 12.42 -2.59 0.14
N LEU A 104 11.85 -2.57 1.35
CA LEU A 104 12.60 -2.50 2.61
C LEU A 104 12.56 -3.80 3.42
N GLY A 105 11.76 -4.78 3.02
CA GLY A 105 11.64 -6.08 3.69
C GLY A 105 10.48 -6.13 4.70
N SER A 106 10.56 -7.06 5.65
CA SER A 106 9.46 -7.35 6.57
C SER A 106 9.40 -6.37 7.75
N ILE A 107 8.17 -6.00 8.10
CA ILE A 107 7.85 -5.13 9.24
C ILE A 107 7.94 -5.94 10.53
N LYS A 108 8.56 -5.37 11.57
CA LYS A 108 8.68 -5.91 12.92
C LYS A 108 7.63 -5.33 13.87
N TYR A 109 7.43 -4.00 13.84
CA TYR A 109 6.47 -3.30 14.69
C TYR A 109 5.67 -2.28 13.88
N VAL A 110 4.41 -2.11 14.29
CA VAL A 110 3.47 -1.12 13.74
C VAL A 110 2.83 -0.37 14.88
N GLN A 111 2.77 0.95 14.76
CA GLN A 111 1.92 1.81 15.57
C GLN A 111 1.12 2.72 14.64
N ALA A 112 -0.19 2.86 14.90
CA ALA A 112 -1.04 3.67 14.03
C ALA A 112 -2.10 4.42 14.83
N PHE A 113 -2.44 5.60 14.33
CA PHE A 113 -3.60 6.39 14.75
C PHE A 113 -4.49 6.63 13.54
N THR A 114 -5.80 6.53 13.73
CA THR A 114 -6.79 6.78 12.69
C THR A 114 -7.85 7.75 13.18
N THR A 115 -8.46 8.46 12.26
CA THR A 115 -9.62 9.30 12.52
C THR A 115 -10.60 9.24 11.36
N ASN A 116 -11.86 9.55 11.62
CA ASN A 116 -12.92 9.68 10.64
C ASN A 116 -13.65 11.05 10.78
N LYS A 117 -13.02 11.98 11.48
CA LYS A 117 -13.67 13.25 11.91
C LYS A 117 -14.00 14.20 10.78
N THR A 118 -13.33 14.06 9.62
CA THR A 118 -13.58 14.93 8.47
C THR A 118 -14.82 14.49 7.70
N ARG A 119 -14.97 13.19 7.46
CA ARG A 119 -16.09 12.64 6.68
C ARG A 119 -17.23 12.10 7.54
N ASN A 120 -16.97 11.75 8.81
CA ASN A 120 -17.91 11.13 9.74
C ASN A 120 -18.50 9.81 9.23
N PHE A 121 -17.75 9.05 8.41
CA PHE A 121 -18.16 7.71 8.00
C PHE A 121 -17.83 6.68 9.09
N LYS A 122 -18.30 5.44 8.92
CA LYS A 122 -17.99 4.31 9.84
C LYS A 122 -16.55 3.79 9.68
N VAL A 123 -15.81 4.30 8.72
CA VAL A 123 -14.42 3.97 8.38
C VAL A 123 -13.56 5.20 8.56
N GLU A 124 -12.26 5.00 8.67
CA GLU A 124 -11.28 6.08 8.74
C GLU A 124 -11.26 6.90 7.43
N ASP A 125 -10.90 8.17 7.54
CA ASP A 125 -10.60 9.06 6.42
C ASP A 125 -9.14 9.52 6.43
N THR A 126 -8.47 9.38 7.58
CA THR A 126 -7.07 9.78 7.77
C THR A 126 -6.39 8.82 8.72
N ALA A 127 -5.12 8.53 8.44
CA ALA A 127 -4.27 7.69 9.29
C ALA A 127 -2.81 8.18 9.30
N THR A 128 -2.16 8.01 10.46
CA THR A 128 -0.70 8.15 10.62
C THR A 128 -0.16 6.84 11.15
N ILE A 129 0.90 6.32 10.52
CA ILE A 129 1.45 5.00 10.79
C ILE A 129 2.96 5.10 10.92
N SER A 130 3.50 4.49 11.96
CA SER A 130 4.94 4.30 12.16
C SER A 130 5.27 2.82 12.06
N LEU A 131 6.30 2.50 11.30
CA LEU A 131 6.77 1.14 11.06
C LEU A 131 8.23 0.99 11.50
N VAL A 132 8.55 -0.15 12.08
CA VAL A 132 9.93 -0.60 12.32
C VAL A 132 10.15 -1.88 11.51
N PHE A 133 11.17 -1.88 10.66
CA PHE A 133 11.53 -3.05 9.85
C PHE A 133 12.49 -3.98 10.60
N ASN A 134 12.57 -5.23 10.20
CA ASN A 134 13.55 -6.18 10.76
C ASN A 134 15.01 -5.75 10.51
N SER A 135 15.26 -4.98 9.46
CA SER A 135 16.56 -4.37 9.18
C SER A 135 16.97 -3.26 10.16
N GLY A 136 16.02 -2.78 10.98
CA GLY A 136 16.16 -1.61 11.85
C GLY A 136 15.77 -0.29 11.17
N ALA A 137 15.44 -0.28 9.90
CA ALA A 137 14.93 0.91 9.22
C ALA A 137 13.58 1.35 9.81
N LEU A 138 13.37 2.67 9.87
CA LEU A 138 12.11 3.27 10.30
C LEU A 138 11.34 3.80 9.10
N CYS A 139 10.01 3.74 9.15
CA CYS A 139 9.18 4.35 8.11
C CYS A 139 7.96 5.01 8.72
N THR A 140 7.58 6.16 8.19
CA THR A 140 6.30 6.79 8.45
C THR A 140 5.44 6.79 7.21
N LEU A 141 4.14 6.49 7.39
CA LEU A 141 3.14 6.65 6.33
C LEU A 141 2.05 7.60 6.84
N ASN A 142 1.65 8.51 5.98
CA ASN A 142 0.52 9.38 6.25
C ASN A 142 -0.50 9.25 5.11
N LEU A 143 -1.73 8.92 5.49
CA LEU A 143 -2.84 8.66 4.58
C LEU A 143 -3.96 9.65 4.83
N SER A 144 -4.53 10.21 3.77
CA SER A 144 -5.85 10.85 3.82
C SER A 144 -6.54 10.84 2.48
N ASP A 145 -7.85 10.63 2.48
CA ASP A 145 -8.71 10.78 1.31
C ASP A 145 -9.47 12.11 1.29
N THR A 146 -9.15 12.99 2.25
CA THR A 146 -9.78 14.31 2.42
C THR A 146 -8.86 15.48 2.03
N ILE A 147 -7.57 15.23 1.90
CA ILE A 147 -6.57 16.26 1.63
C ILE A 147 -6.39 16.42 0.11
N VAL A 148 -6.55 17.64 -0.38
CA VAL A 148 -6.18 18.00 -1.76
C VAL A 148 -4.68 18.33 -1.77
N ALA A 149 -3.88 17.42 -2.33
CA ALA A 149 -2.42 17.55 -2.35
C ALA A 149 -1.82 16.75 -3.51
N PRO A 150 -0.59 17.07 -3.96
CA PRO A 150 0.05 16.38 -5.07
C PRO A 150 0.80 15.09 -4.66
N TRP A 151 0.66 14.62 -3.42
CA TRP A 151 1.51 13.58 -2.83
C TRP A 151 0.77 12.25 -2.66
N SER A 152 0.70 11.49 -3.72
CA SER A 152 0.33 10.07 -3.69
C SER A 152 0.95 9.34 -4.87
N TYR A 153 1.03 8.02 -4.79
CA TYR A 153 1.48 7.20 -5.93
C TYR A 153 0.66 7.50 -7.19
N GLU A 154 -0.65 7.56 -7.07
CA GLU A 154 -1.57 7.78 -8.19
C GLU A 154 -1.29 9.09 -8.94
N LEU A 155 -0.85 10.13 -8.22
CA LEU A 155 -0.55 11.43 -8.79
C LEU A 155 0.89 11.55 -9.33
N THR A 156 1.79 10.65 -8.94
CA THR A 156 3.22 10.74 -9.29
C THR A 156 3.67 9.67 -10.28
N ALA A 157 3.01 8.52 -10.33
CA ALA A 157 3.40 7.40 -11.19
C ALA A 157 2.93 7.55 -12.65
N GLY A 158 1.86 8.30 -12.90
CA GLY A 158 1.30 8.47 -14.25
C GLY A 158 0.66 7.20 -14.84
N GLU A 159 0.37 6.18 -14.02
CA GLU A 159 -0.20 4.92 -14.49
C GLU A 159 -1.72 4.95 -14.64
N ASN A 160 -2.38 5.82 -13.90
CA ASN A 160 -3.84 5.92 -13.89
C ASN A 160 -4.31 7.22 -14.56
N PRO A 161 -4.91 7.14 -15.77
CA PRO A 161 -5.32 8.34 -16.51
C PRO A 161 -6.45 9.14 -15.82
N ALA A 162 -7.10 8.57 -14.80
CA ALA A 162 -8.11 9.28 -14.02
C ALA A 162 -7.53 10.36 -13.09
N TYR A 163 -6.21 10.39 -12.91
CA TYR A 163 -5.52 11.36 -12.06
C TYR A 163 -4.52 12.19 -12.85
N PRO A 164 -4.39 13.49 -12.57
CA PRO A 164 -3.35 14.33 -13.17
C PRO A 164 -1.96 13.87 -12.68
N ILE A 165 -0.96 13.99 -13.55
CA ILE A 165 0.44 13.72 -13.15
C ILE A 165 1.00 14.98 -12.51
N THR A 166 1.64 14.81 -11.35
CA THR A 166 2.36 15.86 -10.64
C THR A 166 3.86 15.54 -10.60
N ASN A 167 4.68 16.59 -10.63
CA ASN A 167 6.14 16.45 -10.52
C ASN A 167 6.58 16.56 -9.05
N GLN A 168 6.02 15.72 -8.18
CA GLN A 168 6.29 15.68 -6.75
C GLN A 168 6.69 14.26 -6.33
N SER A 169 7.33 14.13 -5.17
CA SER A 169 7.70 12.83 -4.62
C SER A 169 6.78 12.45 -3.48
N ALA A 170 6.08 11.33 -3.59
CA ALA A 170 5.25 10.77 -2.53
C ALA A 170 6.03 9.79 -1.65
N TYR A 171 7.20 9.36 -2.09
CA TYR A 171 8.08 8.43 -1.38
C TYR A 171 9.47 9.01 -1.25
N MET A 172 10.01 8.97 -0.05
CA MET A 172 11.38 9.35 0.26
C MET A 172 12.04 8.19 0.99
N ILE A 173 13.17 7.71 0.47
CA ILE A 173 13.93 6.59 1.06
C ILE A 173 15.36 7.06 1.23
N GLY A 174 15.85 7.05 2.46
CA GLY A 174 17.20 7.48 2.83
C GLY A 174 18.07 6.33 3.28
N GLY A 175 19.29 6.31 2.76
CA GLY A 175 20.35 5.38 3.19
C GLY A 175 21.61 6.12 3.62
N THR A 176 22.68 5.37 3.98
CA THR A 176 23.97 5.90 4.45
C THR A 176 24.92 6.28 3.33
#